data_0c61cfe6c665fae120395d4526bfc076
#
_entry.id   0c61cfe6c665fae120395d4526bfc076
#
_cell.length_a   1.000
_cell.length_b   1.000
_cell.length_c   1.000
_cell.angle_alpha   90.00
_cell.angle_beta   90.00
_cell.angle_gamma   90.00
#
_symmetry.space_group_name_H-M   'P 1'
#
loop_
_entity.id
_entity.type
_entity.pdbx_description
1 polymer ?
#
loop_
_entity_poly.entity_id
_entity_poly.type
_entity_poly.pdbx_seq_one_letter_code
_entity_poly.pdbx_strand_id
1 'polypeptide(L)'
;MVIQIPNQKAVIDHYGVEAQIPVFMEECVELAQAISKMHRKPSAARRDNLVEELADVLICMNQLQLIYGIQNWELQKKVREKTQRTEARINGDV
;
A
#
# COMPACT_ATOMS: atom_id res chain seq x y z
N MET A 1 -10.75 7.43 1.70
CA MET A 1 -10.48 6.90 0.35
C MET A 1 -11.15 5.55 0.19
N VAL A 2 -11.99 5.40 -0.83
CA VAL A 2 -12.65 4.13 -1.14
C VAL A 2 -12.27 3.75 -2.58
N ILE A 3 -11.49 2.69 -2.72
CA ILE A 3 -11.04 2.20 -4.02
C ILE A 3 -11.49 0.75 -4.15
N GLN A 4 -12.14 0.43 -5.25
CA GLN A 4 -12.59 -0.93 -5.54
C GLN A 4 -11.42 -1.77 -6.03
N ILE A 5 -11.22 -2.93 -5.38
CA ILE A 5 -10.14 -3.86 -5.75
C ILE A 5 -10.79 -5.25 -5.93
N PRO A 6 -11.30 -5.56 -7.13
CA PRO A 6 -12.01 -6.82 -7.35
C PRO A 6 -11.08 -8.00 -7.61
N ASN A 7 -11.60 -9.19 -7.38
CA ASN A 7 -11.03 -10.47 -7.84
C ASN A 7 -9.67 -10.89 -7.25
N GLN A 8 -9.24 -10.29 -6.14
CA GLN A 8 -7.91 -10.61 -5.59
C GLN A 8 -7.83 -12.02 -5.00
N LYS A 9 -8.94 -12.54 -4.46
CA LYS A 9 -8.96 -13.93 -4.01
C LYS A 9 -8.69 -14.90 -5.17
N ALA A 10 -9.26 -14.64 -6.33
CA ALA A 10 -9.04 -15.46 -7.52
C ALA A 10 -7.58 -15.42 -7.98
N VAL A 11 -6.93 -14.27 -7.88
CA VAL A 11 -5.51 -14.12 -8.22
C VAL A 11 -4.64 -14.93 -7.27
N ILE A 12 -4.89 -14.84 -5.97
CA ILE A 12 -4.17 -15.62 -4.95
C ILE A 12 -4.37 -17.11 -5.17
N ASP A 13 -5.61 -17.54 -5.43
CA ASP A 13 -5.93 -18.94 -5.66
C ASP A 13 -5.23 -19.49 -6.91
N HIS A 14 -5.10 -18.66 -7.94
CA HIS A 14 -4.45 -19.06 -9.20
C HIS A 14 -2.94 -19.19 -9.07
N TYR A 15 -2.26 -18.18 -8.52
CA TYR A 15 -0.80 -18.15 -8.44
C TYR A 15 -0.22 -18.75 -7.17
N GLY A 16 -0.99 -18.75 -6.09
CA GLY A 16 -0.57 -19.26 -4.79
C GLY A 16 0.14 -18.21 -3.94
N VAL A 17 0.02 -18.36 -2.62
CA VAL A 17 0.60 -17.44 -1.64
C VAL A 17 2.12 -17.33 -1.80
N GLU A 18 2.81 -18.46 -1.97
CA GLU A 18 4.27 -18.48 -2.08
C GLU A 18 4.79 -17.68 -3.26
N ALA A 19 4.04 -17.65 -4.38
CA ALA A 19 4.42 -16.86 -5.55
C ALA A 19 4.12 -15.38 -5.36
N GLN A 20 3.07 -15.03 -4.61
CA GLN A 20 2.63 -13.65 -4.45
C GLN A 20 3.43 -12.85 -3.42
N ILE A 21 3.93 -13.48 -2.36
CA ILE A 21 4.68 -12.75 -1.33
C ILE A 21 5.92 -12.02 -1.90
N PRO A 22 6.79 -12.66 -2.71
CA PRO A 22 7.90 -11.93 -3.33
C PRO A 22 7.46 -10.79 -4.24
N VAL A 23 6.32 -10.93 -4.94
CA VAL A 23 5.77 -9.88 -5.79
C VAL A 23 5.43 -8.64 -4.95
N PHE A 24 4.83 -8.83 -3.77
CA PHE A 24 4.49 -7.72 -2.88
C PHE A 24 5.75 -6.95 -2.44
N MET A 25 6.82 -7.66 -2.16
CA MET A 25 8.09 -7.04 -1.76
C MET A 25 8.67 -6.21 -2.91
N GLU A 26 8.63 -6.74 -4.14
CA GLU A 26 9.10 -6.04 -5.33
C GLU A 26 8.28 -4.76 -5.59
N GLU A 27 6.95 -4.82 -5.43
CA GLU A 27 6.09 -3.67 -5.64
C GLU A 27 6.39 -2.55 -4.64
N CYS A 28 6.73 -2.90 -3.39
CA CYS A 28 7.14 -1.91 -2.40
C CYS A 28 8.44 -1.20 -2.81
N VAL A 29 9.41 -1.94 -3.36
CA VAL A 29 10.67 -1.37 -3.87
C VAL A 29 10.40 -0.46 -5.06
N GLU A 30 9.56 -0.90 -6.00
CA GLU A 30 9.20 -0.12 -7.17
C GLU A 30 8.48 1.18 -6.80
N LEU A 31 7.62 1.15 -5.79
CA LEU A 31 6.98 2.35 -5.26
C LEU A 31 8.03 3.32 -4.70
N ALA A 32 8.97 2.82 -3.91
CA ALA A 32 10.03 3.65 -3.36
C ALA A 32 10.84 4.34 -4.46
N GLN A 33 11.15 3.62 -5.55
CA GLN A 33 11.85 4.18 -6.70
C GLN A 33 11.01 5.25 -7.41
N ALA A 34 9.72 5.00 -7.61
CA ALA A 34 8.81 5.95 -8.25
C ALA A 34 8.69 7.26 -7.45
N ILE A 35 8.61 7.15 -6.12
CA ILE A 35 8.60 8.31 -5.22
C ILE A 35 9.88 9.13 -5.38
N SER A 36 11.03 8.46 -5.34
CA SER A 36 12.34 9.11 -5.48
C SER A 36 12.48 9.84 -6.81
N LYS A 37 12.08 9.21 -7.90
CA LYS A 37 12.15 9.81 -9.24
C LYS A 37 11.27 11.05 -9.34
N MET A 38 10.03 10.96 -8.87
CA MET A 38 9.08 12.07 -8.88
C MET A 38 9.58 13.23 -8.03
N HIS A 39 10.13 12.95 -6.86
CA HIS A 39 10.67 13.97 -5.95
C HIS A 39 11.87 14.70 -6.55
N ARG A 40 12.80 13.96 -7.16
CA ARG A 40 14.04 14.55 -7.73
C ARG A 40 13.79 15.39 -8.97
N LYS A 41 12.89 14.92 -9.85
CA LYS A 41 12.60 15.61 -11.12
C LYS A 41 11.14 15.38 -11.52
N PRO A 42 10.20 16.16 -10.99
CA PRO A 42 8.78 16.02 -11.31
C PRO A 42 8.51 16.13 -12.81
N SER A 43 7.65 15.25 -13.31
CA SER A 43 7.16 15.28 -14.69
C SER A 43 5.82 14.56 -14.78
N ALA A 44 5.09 14.78 -15.85
CA ALA A 44 3.81 14.09 -16.08
C ALA A 44 4.01 12.57 -16.19
N ALA A 45 5.06 12.13 -16.87
CA ALA A 45 5.39 10.72 -17.02
C ALA A 45 5.73 10.06 -15.67
N ARG A 46 6.50 10.74 -14.84
CA ARG A 46 6.87 10.25 -13.51
C ARG A 46 5.68 10.23 -12.55
N ARG A 47 4.79 11.21 -12.68
CA ARG A 47 3.54 11.21 -11.91
C ARG A 47 2.66 10.02 -12.29
N ASP A 48 2.52 9.75 -13.58
CA ASP A 48 1.75 8.61 -14.06
C ASP A 48 2.33 7.28 -13.55
N ASN A 49 3.65 7.12 -13.61
CA ASN A 49 4.33 5.95 -13.07
C ASN A 49 4.08 5.81 -11.55
N LEU A 50 4.11 6.90 -10.81
CA LEU A 50 3.81 6.88 -9.37
C LEU A 50 2.38 6.40 -9.10
N VAL A 51 1.41 6.86 -9.91
CA VAL A 51 0.01 6.42 -9.80
C VAL A 51 -0.08 4.91 -10.03
N GLU A 52 0.61 4.38 -11.04
CA GLU A 52 0.62 2.93 -11.32
C GLU A 52 1.19 2.14 -10.14
N GLU A 53 2.31 2.58 -9.58
CA GLU A 53 2.94 1.89 -8.46
C GLU A 53 2.10 1.96 -7.18
N LEU A 54 1.41 3.07 -6.95
CA LEU A 54 0.45 3.19 -5.84
C LEU A 54 -0.70 2.18 -6.01
N ALA A 55 -1.21 2.03 -7.23
CA ALA A 55 -2.26 1.04 -7.52
C ALA A 55 -1.78 -0.38 -7.25
N ASP A 56 -0.57 -0.72 -7.68
CA ASP A 56 0.02 -2.04 -7.45
C ASP A 56 0.16 -2.34 -5.96
N VAL A 57 0.61 -1.37 -5.16
CA VAL A 57 0.74 -1.53 -3.71
C VAL A 57 -0.63 -1.69 -3.03
N LEU A 58 -1.65 -0.95 -3.49
CA LEU A 58 -3.02 -1.12 -2.96
C LEU A 58 -3.53 -2.55 -3.21
N ILE A 59 -3.27 -3.09 -4.41
CA ILE A 59 -3.62 -4.47 -4.74
C ILE A 59 -2.89 -5.44 -3.81
N CYS A 60 -1.60 -5.25 -3.60
CA CYS A 60 -0.80 -6.06 -2.69
C CYS A 60 -1.34 -6.01 -1.26
N MET A 61 -1.70 -4.83 -0.78
CA MET A 61 -2.28 -4.66 0.56
C MET A 61 -3.57 -5.47 0.71
N ASN A 62 -4.44 -5.43 -0.29
CA ASN A 62 -5.68 -6.19 -0.27
C ASN A 62 -5.41 -7.70 -0.22
N GLN A 63 -4.46 -8.18 -1.03
CA GLN A 63 -4.08 -9.59 -1.02
C GLN A 63 -3.50 -10.02 0.34
N LEU A 64 -2.66 -9.19 0.97
CA LEU A 64 -2.13 -9.46 2.29
C LEU A 64 -3.22 -9.57 3.35
N GLN A 65 -4.23 -8.70 3.27
CA GLN A 65 -5.39 -8.79 4.14
C GLN A 65 -6.10 -10.14 3.98
N LEU A 66 -6.30 -10.58 2.74
CA LEU A 66 -6.95 -11.87 2.46
C LEU A 66 -6.11 -13.06 2.93
N ILE A 67 -4.80 -13.02 2.70
CA ILE A 67 -3.88 -14.10 3.09
C ILE A 67 -3.82 -14.27 4.60
N TYR A 68 -3.71 -13.17 5.35
CA TYR A 68 -3.52 -13.20 6.80
C TYR A 68 -4.78 -12.93 7.61
N GLY A 69 -5.93 -12.80 6.95
CA GLY A 69 -7.20 -12.56 7.62
C GLY A 69 -7.28 -11.21 8.34
N ILE A 70 -6.55 -10.21 7.83
CA ILE A 70 -6.54 -8.87 8.43
C ILE A 70 -7.80 -8.11 7.98
N GLN A 71 -8.60 -7.68 8.95
CA GLN A 71 -9.85 -6.98 8.68
C GLN A 71 -9.63 -5.47 8.58
N ASN A 72 -10.53 -4.81 7.84
CA ASN A 72 -10.46 -3.35 7.70
C ASN A 72 -10.51 -2.62 9.04
N TRP A 73 -11.27 -3.11 10.02
CA TRP A 73 -11.37 -2.48 11.33
C TRP A 73 -10.03 -2.52 12.08
N GLU A 74 -9.22 -3.57 11.87
CA GLU A 74 -7.90 -3.67 12.49
C GLU A 74 -6.96 -2.60 11.95
N LEU A 75 -6.96 -2.43 10.61
CA LEU A 75 -6.18 -1.38 9.96
C LEU A 75 -6.66 0.01 10.39
N GLN A 76 -7.98 0.22 10.40
CA GLN A 76 -8.55 1.51 10.80
C GLN A 76 -8.17 1.88 12.23
N LYS A 77 -8.17 0.91 13.13
CA LYS A 77 -7.75 1.12 14.52
C LYS A 77 -6.29 1.59 14.58
N LYS A 78 -5.40 0.92 13.86
CA LYS A 78 -3.97 1.28 13.83
C LYS A 78 -3.73 2.65 13.19
N VAL A 79 -4.44 2.95 12.11
CA VAL A 79 -4.36 4.27 11.46
C VAL A 79 -4.75 5.36 12.47
N ARG A 80 -5.85 5.16 13.20
CA ARG A 80 -6.34 6.13 14.20
C ARG A 80 -5.32 6.34 15.30
N GLU A 81 -4.79 5.25 15.87
CA GLU A 81 -3.79 5.31 16.96
C GLU A 81 -2.53 6.06 16.53
N LYS A 82 -2.02 5.75 15.33
CA LYS A 82 -0.82 6.39 14.79
C LYS A 82 -1.05 7.86 14.45
N THR A 83 -2.21 8.19 13.92
CA THR A 83 -2.58 9.57 13.60
C THR A 83 -2.69 10.42 14.88
N GLN A 84 -3.33 9.89 15.92
CA GLN A 84 -3.43 10.57 17.21
C GLN A 84 -2.04 10.80 17.82
N ARG A 85 -1.15 9.82 17.71
CA ARG A 85 0.23 9.96 18.19
C ARG A 85 0.97 11.06 17.45
N THR A 86 0.80 11.14 16.14
CA THR A 86 1.41 12.18 15.31
C THR A 86 0.86 13.56 15.69
N GLU A 87 -0.45 13.68 15.87
CA GLU A 87 -1.09 14.92 16.29
C GLU A 87 -0.57 15.39 17.66
N ALA A 88 -0.40 14.46 18.60
CA ALA A 88 0.15 14.77 19.91
C ALA A 88 1.58 15.31 19.79
N ARG A 89 2.41 14.76 18.92
CA ARG A 89 3.76 15.25 18.67
C ARG A 89 3.77 16.65 18.07
N ILE A 90 2.88 16.91 17.12
CA ILE A 90 2.74 18.23 16.50
C ILE A 90 2.33 19.28 17.57
N ASN A 91 1.45 18.90 18.49
CA ASN A 91 0.99 19.78 19.55
C ASN A 91 1.95 19.88 20.74
N GLY A 92 3.06 19.17 20.71
CA GLY A 92 4.07 19.22 21.77
C GLY A 92 3.69 18.43 23.02
N ASP A 93 2.76 17.49 22.94
CA ASP A 93 2.28 16.70 24.08
C ASP A 93 3.17 15.49 24.40
N VAL A 94 4.12 15.22 23.53
CA VAL A 94 5.00 14.05 23.66
C VAL A 94 6.45 14.46 23.49
#